data_d0eb7aabf51e5e3424fcd91da22ba622
#
_entry.id   d0eb7aabf51e5e3424fcd91da22ba622
#
_cell.length_a   1.000
_cell.length_b   1.000
_cell.length_c   1.000
_cell.angle_alpha   90.00
_cell.angle_beta   90.00
_cell.angle_gamma   90.00
#
_symmetry.space_group_name_H-M   'P 1'
#
loop_
_entity.id
_entity.type
_entity.pdbx_description
1 polymer ?
#
loop_
_entity_poly.entity_id
_entity_poly.type
_entity_poly.pdbx_seq_one_letter_code
_entity_poly.pdbx_strand_id
1 'polypeptide(L)'
;MANVLKISRRRSGWNKGNKRGFAAHYSYKTFVAVVADVSATGKQVHIDKLHITVDCGVPVNPDVIRAQMEGGAGYGLGALLRNEITFAKGQVEQSNFDTYLPLRISDMPEIDVEIVMSNETPSGVGEPSVPPTGPAVANAIFAVTGERILELPMTQSGFQFV
;
A
#
# COMPACT_ATOMS: atom_id res chain seq x y z
N MET A 1 11.85 9.86 -9.66
CA MET A 1 11.27 8.53 -9.98
C MET A 1 12.33 7.45 -10.23
N ALA A 2 13.22 7.56 -11.23
CA ALA A 2 14.18 6.48 -11.54
C ALA A 2 15.02 6.01 -10.35
N ASN A 3 15.47 6.94 -9.50
CA ASN A 3 16.27 6.62 -8.31
C ASN A 3 15.45 5.85 -7.26
N VAL A 4 14.22 6.28 -7.00
CA VAL A 4 13.28 5.58 -6.10
C VAL A 4 13.07 4.14 -6.55
N LEU A 5 12.83 3.90 -7.86
CA LEU A 5 12.66 2.55 -8.41
C LEU A 5 13.89 1.67 -8.23
N LYS A 6 15.09 2.21 -8.45
CA LYS A 6 16.36 1.47 -8.27
C LYS A 6 16.58 1.09 -6.80
N ILE A 7 16.34 2.03 -5.88
CA ILE A 7 16.51 1.80 -4.44
C ILE A 7 15.47 0.79 -3.94
N SER A 8 14.19 0.97 -4.31
CA SER A 8 13.11 0.05 -3.97
C SER A 8 13.41 -1.38 -4.41
N ARG A 9 13.85 -1.56 -5.66
CA ARG A 9 14.26 -2.86 -6.18
C ARG A 9 15.40 -3.49 -5.37
N ARG A 10 16.43 -2.70 -5.04
CA ARG A 10 17.59 -3.18 -4.30
C ARG A 10 17.22 -3.58 -2.86
N ARG A 11 16.44 -2.75 -2.17
CA ARG A 11 16.04 -2.95 -0.78
C ARG A 11 15.11 -4.14 -0.62
N SER A 12 14.09 -4.23 -1.44
CA SER A 12 13.11 -5.31 -1.40
C SER A 12 13.59 -6.61 -2.06
N GLY A 13 14.63 -6.56 -2.87
CA GLY A 13 15.04 -7.70 -3.71
C GLY A 13 14.04 -8.01 -4.83
N TRP A 14 13.14 -7.08 -5.16
CA TRP A 14 12.16 -7.30 -6.22
C TRP A 14 12.82 -7.55 -7.58
N ASN A 15 12.35 -8.56 -8.28
CA ASN A 15 12.69 -8.84 -9.67
C ASN A 15 11.49 -9.45 -10.41
N LYS A 16 11.54 -9.46 -11.74
CA LYS A 16 10.41 -9.93 -12.57
C LYS A 16 10.00 -11.40 -12.34
N GLY A 17 10.85 -12.20 -11.72
CA GLY A 17 10.61 -13.62 -11.51
C GLY A 17 10.16 -13.99 -10.10
N ASN A 18 10.20 -13.06 -9.14
CA ASN A 18 9.76 -13.37 -7.79
C ASN A 18 8.27 -13.06 -7.58
N LYS A 19 7.70 -13.72 -6.56
CA LYS A 19 6.27 -13.62 -6.22
C LYS A 19 5.98 -12.39 -5.36
N ARG A 20 6.39 -11.20 -5.83
CA ARG A 20 6.21 -9.92 -5.18
C ARG A 20 5.46 -8.96 -6.07
N GLY A 21 4.61 -8.14 -5.49
CA GLY A 21 3.92 -7.07 -6.19
C GLY A 21 4.67 -5.75 -6.10
N PHE A 22 4.53 -4.93 -7.12
CA PHE A 22 5.18 -3.63 -7.19
C PHE A 22 4.22 -2.59 -7.74
N ALA A 23 4.25 -1.39 -7.15
CA ALA A 23 3.62 -0.19 -7.71
C ALA A 23 4.43 1.06 -7.34
N ALA A 24 4.27 2.13 -8.12
CA ALA A 24 4.88 3.42 -7.83
C ALA A 24 3.93 4.55 -8.17
N HIS A 25 4.06 5.65 -7.45
CA HIS A 25 3.19 6.82 -7.57
C HIS A 25 3.98 8.12 -7.43
N TYR A 26 3.45 9.18 -8.03
CA TYR A 26 3.94 10.55 -7.88
C TYR A 26 2.78 11.47 -7.57
N SER A 27 2.83 12.10 -6.40
CA SER A 27 1.89 13.12 -5.98
C SER A 27 2.54 14.09 -5.00
N TYR A 28 2.02 15.30 -4.90
CA TYR A 28 2.55 16.35 -4.01
C TYR A 28 4.06 16.62 -4.15
N LYS A 29 4.61 16.40 -5.36
CA LYS A 29 6.05 16.45 -5.69
C LYS A 29 6.88 15.37 -4.99
N THR A 30 6.26 14.36 -4.41
CA THR A 30 6.91 13.20 -3.77
C THR A 30 6.77 11.95 -4.64
N PHE A 31 7.84 11.18 -4.75
CA PHE A 31 7.87 9.88 -5.42
C PHE A 31 7.83 8.78 -4.38
N VAL A 32 6.92 7.83 -4.54
CA VAL A 32 6.83 6.64 -3.69
C VAL A 32 6.79 5.39 -4.54
N ALA A 33 7.52 4.36 -4.11
CA ALA A 33 7.41 3.01 -4.64
C ALA A 33 7.13 2.05 -3.49
N VAL A 34 6.22 1.11 -3.71
CA VAL A 34 5.85 0.06 -2.76
C VAL A 34 6.11 -1.30 -3.41
N VAL A 35 6.78 -2.17 -2.67
CA VAL A 35 6.87 -3.61 -2.97
C VAL A 35 6.17 -4.36 -1.86
N ALA A 36 5.26 -5.25 -2.22
CA ALA A 36 4.50 -6.07 -1.29
C ALA A 36 4.93 -7.54 -1.37
N ASP A 37 5.17 -8.12 -0.20
CA ASP A 37 5.32 -9.56 0.01
C ASP A 37 3.99 -10.09 0.54
N VAL A 38 3.47 -11.14 -0.11
CA VAL A 38 2.17 -11.74 0.19
C VAL A 38 2.30 -13.25 0.16
N SER A 39 1.72 -13.91 1.15
CA SER A 39 1.49 -15.35 1.15
C SER A 39 0.00 -15.65 0.96
N ALA A 40 -0.30 -16.79 0.33
CA ALA A 40 -1.68 -17.19 0.09
C ALA A 40 -1.85 -18.72 0.15
N THR A 41 -2.98 -19.13 0.73
CA THR A 41 -3.46 -20.53 0.69
C THR A 41 -4.87 -20.52 0.10
N GLY A 42 -4.98 -20.87 -1.18
CA GLY A 42 -6.21 -20.69 -1.95
C GLY A 42 -6.57 -19.21 -2.03
N LYS A 43 -7.76 -18.86 -1.53
CA LYS A 43 -8.26 -17.47 -1.48
C LYS A 43 -7.94 -16.74 -0.16
N GLN A 44 -7.34 -17.41 0.81
CA GLN A 44 -6.87 -16.77 2.04
C GLN A 44 -5.52 -16.11 1.79
N VAL A 45 -5.43 -14.82 2.07
CA VAL A 45 -4.27 -13.97 1.80
C VAL A 45 -3.77 -13.34 3.09
N HIS A 46 -2.46 -13.40 3.30
CA HIS A 46 -1.75 -12.67 4.33
C HIS A 46 -0.76 -11.69 3.67
N ILE A 47 -0.73 -10.46 4.16
CA ILE A 47 0.25 -9.47 3.71
C ILE A 47 1.42 -9.53 4.67
N ASP A 48 2.53 -10.12 4.22
CA ASP A 48 3.66 -10.41 5.07
C ASP A 48 4.47 -9.14 5.36
N LYS A 49 4.74 -8.34 4.30
CA LYS A 49 5.57 -7.15 4.43
C LYS A 49 5.32 -6.14 3.29
N LEU A 50 5.45 -4.86 3.64
CA LEU A 50 5.53 -3.77 2.67
C LEU A 50 6.91 -3.09 2.74
N HIS A 51 7.57 -2.97 1.60
CA HIS A 51 8.79 -2.16 1.45
C HIS A 51 8.41 -0.86 0.76
N ILE A 52 8.48 0.25 1.48
CA ILE A 52 8.14 1.58 0.97
C ILE A 52 9.43 2.37 0.75
N THR A 53 9.60 2.92 -0.44
CA THR A 53 10.72 3.82 -0.75
C THR A 53 10.15 5.18 -1.13
N VAL A 54 10.56 6.23 -0.42
CA VAL A 54 10.06 7.60 -0.62
C VAL A 54 11.19 8.58 -0.92
N ASP A 55 10.98 9.45 -1.92
CA ASP A 55 11.80 10.63 -2.18
C ASP A 55 10.90 11.87 -2.10
N CYS A 56 11.06 12.60 -1.01
CA CYS A 56 10.31 13.82 -0.70
C CYS A 56 11.21 15.07 -0.65
N GLY A 57 12.36 15.05 -1.30
CA GLY A 57 13.38 16.09 -1.16
C GLY A 57 14.15 15.93 0.15
N VAL A 58 14.65 17.04 0.69
CA VAL A 58 15.36 17.04 1.99
C VAL A 58 14.43 16.53 3.09
N PRO A 59 14.79 15.42 3.78
CA PRO A 59 13.95 14.85 4.83
C PRO A 59 14.10 15.63 6.13
N VAL A 60 13.24 16.62 6.35
CA VAL A 60 13.31 17.53 7.52
C VAL A 60 13.14 16.79 8.85
N ASN A 61 12.21 15.83 8.89
CA ASN A 61 12.01 14.95 10.05
C ASN A 61 11.76 13.51 9.58
N PRO A 62 12.81 12.66 9.56
CA PRO A 62 12.71 11.29 9.07
C PRO A 62 11.68 10.42 9.80
N ASP A 63 11.50 10.61 11.12
CA ASP A 63 10.57 9.78 11.91
C ASP A 63 9.11 10.13 11.57
N VAL A 64 8.80 11.42 11.39
CA VAL A 64 7.48 11.85 10.92
C VAL A 64 7.23 11.35 9.50
N ILE A 65 8.23 11.36 8.61
CA ILE A 65 8.09 10.83 7.26
C ILE A 65 7.76 9.33 7.29
N ARG A 66 8.45 8.54 8.13
CA ARG A 66 8.13 7.11 8.31
C ARG A 66 6.70 6.90 8.80
N ALA A 67 6.31 7.60 9.86
CA ALA A 67 4.95 7.52 10.39
C ALA A 67 3.87 7.86 9.35
N GLN A 68 4.12 8.84 8.48
CA GLN A 68 3.21 9.19 7.39
C GLN A 68 3.15 8.12 6.30
N MET A 69 4.28 7.51 5.95
CA MET A 69 4.32 6.41 4.98
C MET A 69 3.56 5.17 5.51
N GLU A 70 3.78 4.81 6.78
CA GLU A 70 3.09 3.70 7.45
C GLU A 70 1.58 3.97 7.55
N GLY A 71 1.18 5.16 8.03
CA GLY A 71 -0.21 5.55 8.16
C GLY A 71 -0.94 5.58 6.81
N GLY A 72 -0.32 6.16 5.78
CA GLY A 72 -0.87 6.18 4.43
C GLY A 72 -1.01 4.79 3.83
N ALA A 73 -0.04 3.89 4.07
CA ALA A 73 -0.16 2.49 3.66
C ALA A 73 -1.37 1.80 4.32
N GLY A 74 -1.62 2.05 5.61
CA GLY A 74 -2.80 1.55 6.30
C GLY A 74 -4.11 2.01 5.65
N TYR A 75 -4.22 3.26 5.23
CA TYR A 75 -5.37 3.74 4.47
C TYR A 75 -5.51 3.05 3.11
N GLY A 76 -4.42 2.87 2.37
CA GLY A 76 -4.41 2.15 1.11
C GLY A 76 -4.83 0.68 1.25
N LEU A 77 -4.38 0.01 2.32
CA LEU A 77 -4.79 -1.35 2.66
C LEU A 77 -6.26 -1.41 3.04
N GLY A 78 -6.77 -0.46 3.83
CA GLY A 78 -8.18 -0.40 4.19
C GLY A 78 -9.08 -0.45 2.96
N ALA A 79 -8.79 0.38 1.95
CA ALA A 79 -9.54 0.43 0.70
C ALA A 79 -9.47 -0.88 -0.10
N LEU A 80 -8.31 -1.55 -0.12
CA LEU A 80 -8.16 -2.84 -0.79
C LEU A 80 -8.92 -3.96 -0.07
N LEU A 81 -8.84 -4.00 1.27
CA LEU A 81 -9.23 -5.16 2.05
C LEU A 81 -10.71 -5.15 2.47
N ARG A 82 -11.24 -3.99 2.89
CA ARG A 82 -12.51 -3.95 3.65
C ARG A 82 -13.39 -2.75 3.38
N ASN A 83 -12.80 -1.58 3.06
CA ASN A 83 -13.58 -0.36 3.07
C ASN A 83 -14.54 -0.33 1.87
N GLU A 84 -15.81 -0.19 2.17
CA GLU A 84 -16.87 -0.09 1.19
C GLU A 84 -17.88 0.96 1.65
N ILE A 85 -18.32 1.80 0.72
CA ILE A 85 -19.41 2.75 0.91
C ILE A 85 -20.51 2.36 -0.07
N THR A 86 -21.70 2.05 0.46
CA THR A 86 -22.87 1.70 -0.31
C THR A 86 -23.97 2.75 -0.16
N PHE A 87 -24.83 2.84 -1.15
CA PHE A 87 -25.92 3.79 -1.19
C PHE A 87 -27.26 3.07 -1.32
N ALA A 88 -28.21 3.42 -0.45
CA ALA A 88 -29.59 3.00 -0.56
C ALA A 88 -30.51 4.21 -0.51
N LYS A 89 -31.46 4.31 -1.46
CA LYS A 89 -32.43 5.41 -1.55
C LYS A 89 -31.79 6.81 -1.50
N GLY A 90 -30.61 6.98 -2.09
CA GLY A 90 -29.89 8.25 -2.13
C GLY A 90 -29.14 8.63 -0.86
N GLN A 91 -28.99 7.71 0.10
CA GLN A 91 -28.26 7.92 1.35
C GLN A 91 -27.14 6.90 1.48
N VAL A 92 -26.04 7.29 2.15
CA VAL A 92 -24.93 6.41 2.52
C VAL A 92 -25.42 5.47 3.63
N GLU A 93 -25.16 4.17 3.49
CA GLU A 93 -25.58 3.16 4.48
C GLU A 93 -24.60 3.08 5.66
N GLN A 94 -23.30 3.34 5.43
CA GLN A 94 -22.27 3.34 6.47
C GLN A 94 -22.33 4.66 7.24
N SER A 95 -22.61 4.60 8.54
CA SER A 95 -22.81 5.80 9.37
C SER A 95 -21.70 6.02 10.41
N ASN A 96 -20.98 4.97 10.80
CA ASN A 96 -19.93 5.04 11.81
C ASN A 96 -18.95 3.86 11.67
N PHE A 97 -17.97 3.74 12.57
CA PHE A 97 -16.92 2.71 12.60
C PHE A 97 -17.42 1.28 12.86
N ASP A 98 -18.67 1.09 13.24
CA ASP A 98 -19.35 -0.21 13.32
C ASP A 98 -19.79 -0.73 11.94
N THR A 99 -20.07 0.18 11.01
CA THR A 99 -20.51 -0.14 9.64
C THR A 99 -19.46 0.19 8.59
N TYR A 100 -18.58 1.17 8.82
CA TYR A 100 -17.38 1.43 8.04
C TYR A 100 -16.16 0.91 8.81
N LEU A 101 -15.67 -0.28 8.45
CA LEU A 101 -14.64 -1.00 9.19
C LEU A 101 -13.23 -0.54 8.82
N PRO A 102 -12.58 0.32 9.62
CA PRO A 102 -11.20 0.71 9.36
C PRO A 102 -10.24 -0.47 9.60
N LEU A 103 -9.05 -0.39 9.01
CA LEU A 103 -7.97 -1.31 9.32
C LEU A 103 -7.57 -1.16 10.80
N ARG A 104 -7.37 -2.28 11.48
CA ARG A 104 -6.94 -2.29 12.88
C ARG A 104 -5.42 -2.48 12.96
N ILE A 105 -4.82 -2.12 14.09
CA ILE A 105 -3.39 -2.29 14.32
C ILE A 105 -2.93 -3.75 14.19
N SER A 106 -3.80 -4.70 14.56
CA SER A 106 -3.57 -6.14 14.40
C SER A 106 -3.51 -6.60 12.95
N ASP A 107 -4.06 -5.82 12.04
CA ASP A 107 -4.14 -6.12 10.61
C ASP A 107 -2.99 -5.51 9.82
N MET A 108 -2.17 -4.68 10.48
CA MET A 108 -1.04 -4.01 9.82
C MET A 108 0.10 -5.01 9.59
N PRO A 109 0.60 -5.11 8.36
CA PRO A 109 1.80 -5.90 8.06
C PRO A 109 3.06 -5.25 8.63
N GLU A 110 4.18 -5.97 8.58
CA GLU A 110 5.47 -5.34 8.77
C GLU A 110 5.72 -4.30 7.66
N ILE A 111 6.17 -3.10 8.03
CA ILE A 111 6.47 -2.04 7.05
C ILE A 111 7.93 -1.58 7.23
N ASP A 112 8.69 -1.63 6.14
CA ASP A 112 10.07 -1.11 6.05
C ASP A 112 10.06 0.14 5.16
N VAL A 113 10.43 1.28 5.74
CA VAL A 113 10.45 2.58 5.03
C VAL A 113 11.89 3.04 4.77
N GLU A 114 12.24 3.17 3.50
CA GLU A 114 13.50 3.75 3.05
C GLU A 114 13.27 5.18 2.53
N ILE A 115 13.91 6.15 3.18
CA ILE A 115 13.88 7.55 2.75
C ILE A 115 15.09 7.80 1.88
N VAL A 116 14.86 8.20 0.64
CA VAL A 116 15.93 8.56 -0.30
C VAL A 116 16.53 9.89 0.10
N MET A 117 17.83 9.93 0.32
CA MET A 117 18.55 11.18 0.55
C MET A 117 18.57 12.01 -0.74
N SER A 118 18.02 13.21 -0.67
CA SER A 118 17.86 14.13 -1.78
C SER A 118 18.15 15.54 -1.33
N ASN A 119 18.68 16.39 -2.22
CA ASN A 119 18.89 17.82 -1.98
C ASN A 119 17.78 18.69 -2.60
N GLU A 120 16.73 18.07 -3.12
CA GLU A 120 15.56 18.78 -3.67
C GLU A 120 14.76 19.45 -2.55
N THR A 121 13.96 20.43 -2.93
CA THR A 121 13.05 21.12 -1.99
C THR A 121 12.14 20.12 -1.30
N PRO A 122 11.94 20.21 0.03
CA PRO A 122 10.99 19.37 0.75
C PRO A 122 9.59 19.40 0.13
N SER A 123 8.94 18.26 0.10
CA SER A 123 7.63 18.09 -0.54
C SER A 123 6.65 17.31 0.35
N GLY A 124 5.37 17.22 -0.06
CA GLY A 124 4.29 16.69 0.76
C GLY A 124 4.44 15.18 0.99
N VAL A 125 4.30 14.74 2.26
CA VAL A 125 4.42 13.33 2.67
C VAL A 125 3.16 12.78 3.34
N GLY A 126 2.07 13.55 3.39
CA GLY A 126 0.83 13.14 4.07
C GLY A 126 0.16 11.92 3.45
N GLU A 127 0.05 11.86 2.12
CA GLU A 127 -0.76 10.87 1.42
C GLU A 127 -0.03 10.02 0.37
N PRO A 128 1.22 10.30 -0.06
CA PRO A 128 1.80 9.67 -1.27
C PRO A 128 1.94 8.15 -1.21
N SER A 129 1.91 7.52 -0.03
CA SER A 129 1.94 6.07 0.13
C SER A 129 0.58 5.39 -0.08
N VAL A 130 -0.54 6.13 0.02
CA VAL A 130 -1.90 5.58 -0.16
C VAL A 130 -2.08 4.97 -1.55
N PRO A 131 -1.87 5.72 -2.66
CA PRO A 131 -2.18 5.23 -3.99
C PRO A 131 -1.38 3.99 -4.44
N PRO A 132 -0.08 3.83 -4.14
CA PRO A 132 0.68 2.68 -4.62
C PRO A 132 0.49 1.42 -3.76
N THR A 133 -0.01 1.51 -2.52
CA THR A 133 -0.09 0.36 -1.61
C THR A 133 -1.07 -0.69 -2.10
N GLY A 134 -2.33 -0.32 -2.37
CA GLY A 134 -3.34 -1.26 -2.88
C GLY A 134 -2.90 -1.99 -4.16
N PRO A 135 -2.47 -1.27 -5.22
CA PRO A 135 -1.97 -1.90 -6.44
C PRO A 135 -0.75 -2.80 -6.25
N ALA A 136 0.19 -2.45 -5.35
CA ALA A 136 1.34 -3.31 -5.05
C ALA A 136 0.88 -4.65 -4.45
N VAL A 137 -0.04 -4.62 -3.48
CA VAL A 137 -0.60 -5.83 -2.85
C VAL A 137 -1.41 -6.63 -3.87
N ALA A 138 -2.27 -6.01 -4.66
CA ALA A 138 -3.05 -6.69 -5.69
C ALA A 138 -2.15 -7.38 -6.74
N ASN A 139 -1.04 -6.74 -7.13
CA ASN A 139 -0.03 -7.35 -8.00
C ASN A 139 0.71 -8.52 -7.32
N ALA A 140 0.97 -8.45 -6.01
CA ALA A 140 1.56 -9.56 -5.26
C ALA A 140 0.60 -10.75 -5.19
N ILE A 141 -0.67 -10.53 -4.90
CA ILE A 141 -1.71 -11.57 -4.91
C ILE A 141 -1.76 -12.25 -6.27
N PHE A 142 -1.77 -11.48 -7.36
CA PHE A 142 -1.70 -12.05 -8.70
C PHE A 142 -0.42 -12.88 -8.93
N ALA A 143 0.73 -12.40 -8.48
CA ALA A 143 1.99 -13.12 -8.64
C ALA A 143 2.03 -14.46 -7.88
N VAL A 144 1.30 -14.56 -6.75
CA VAL A 144 1.23 -15.78 -5.93
C VAL A 144 0.14 -16.73 -6.42
N THR A 145 -1.05 -16.21 -6.78
CA THR A 145 -2.26 -17.00 -7.07
C THR A 145 -2.55 -17.19 -8.55
N GLY A 146 -2.05 -16.29 -9.41
CA GLY A 146 -2.42 -16.21 -10.83
C GLY A 146 -3.77 -15.52 -11.09
N GLU A 147 -4.50 -15.09 -10.07
CA GLU A 147 -5.80 -14.43 -10.19
C GLU A 147 -5.70 -12.92 -9.92
N ARG A 148 -6.37 -12.10 -10.75
CA ARG A 148 -6.38 -10.65 -10.57
C ARG A 148 -7.56 -10.20 -9.73
N ILE A 149 -7.29 -9.22 -8.86
CA ILE A 149 -8.34 -8.46 -8.19
C ILE A 149 -8.80 -7.37 -9.17
N LEU A 150 -10.07 -7.41 -9.54
CA LEU A 150 -10.69 -6.45 -10.49
C LEU A 150 -11.78 -5.60 -9.81
N GLU A 151 -12.21 -6.00 -8.61
CA GLU A 151 -13.25 -5.34 -7.83
C GLU A 151 -12.75 -5.13 -6.40
N LEU A 152 -13.13 -4.02 -5.77
CA LEU A 152 -12.77 -3.67 -4.40
C LEU A 152 -14.03 -3.53 -3.53
N PRO A 153 -13.93 -3.87 -2.26
CA PRO A 153 -12.82 -4.55 -1.58
C PRO A 153 -12.52 -5.94 -2.16
N MET A 154 -11.34 -6.50 -1.93
CA MET A 154 -10.90 -7.76 -2.54
C MET A 154 -11.81 -8.97 -2.21
N THR A 155 -12.63 -8.87 -1.18
CA THR A 155 -13.67 -9.85 -0.83
C THR A 155 -14.70 -10.03 -1.94
N GLN A 156 -14.97 -9.01 -2.76
CA GLN A 156 -15.84 -9.11 -3.93
C GLN A 156 -15.24 -10.00 -5.03
N SER A 157 -13.91 -10.12 -5.08
CA SER A 157 -13.21 -11.09 -5.92
C SER A 157 -13.04 -12.47 -5.25
N GLY A 158 -13.67 -12.69 -4.09
CA GLY A 158 -13.66 -13.92 -3.32
C GLY A 158 -12.41 -14.14 -2.47
N PHE A 159 -11.50 -13.18 -2.38
CA PHE A 159 -10.34 -13.24 -1.49
C PHE A 159 -10.70 -12.86 -0.06
N GLN A 160 -10.01 -13.44 0.90
CA GLN A 160 -10.15 -13.16 2.33
C GLN A 160 -8.78 -12.81 2.91
N PHE A 161 -8.74 -11.75 3.69
CA PHE A 161 -7.56 -11.36 4.46
C PHE A 161 -7.57 -12.08 5.83
N VAL A 162 -6.44 -12.71 6.17
CA VAL A 162 -6.24 -13.51 7.39
C VAL A 162 -4.96 -13.09 8.12
#